data_fc293eb315cda6a8a6ebfec12cb0b95b
#
_entry.id   fc293eb315cda6a8a6ebfec12cb0b95b
#
_cell.length_a   1.000
_cell.length_b   1.000
_cell.length_c   1.000
_cell.angle_alpha   90.00
_cell.angle_beta   90.00
_cell.angle_gamma   90.00
#
_symmetry.space_group_name_H-M   'P 1'
#
loop_
_entity.id
_entity.type
_entity.pdbx_description
1 polymer ?
#
loop_
_entity_poly.entity_id
_entity_poly.type
_entity_poly.pdbx_seq_one_letter_code
_entity_poly.pdbx_strand_id
1 'polypeptide(L)'
;MKRRPHNFVIGGGRAKNLLNSRMPESPPAEITGIYRYPVKGLSPELLPRVALSPGRTLPADRRYAIENGPSGFDPADPKWMAKVYFLMLMRDEWLAGLHTHFDDASNVLTISRDGSIAAQGDLETAQGRAAIEQYFASNFANRIKGPPKILRAKDLSFSNLDRKVVSIINLGSLRAIEDAVGQPVHPLRFRGNFYLRGWPAWHEFDLVGQTLAIGEARLKVVKRTLRCAAVNVDPDTAARDLNIPHMLMRRFGHADCGVYAEVIAGGEMAEGDAIRSEEPTLL
;
A
#
# COMPACT_ATOMS: atom_id res chain seq x y z
N MET A 1 15.87 45.91 71.26
CA MET A 1 16.49 45.45 70.03
C MET A 1 15.44 45.29 68.99
N LYS A 2 15.38 46.19 68.06
CA LYS A 2 14.36 46.23 66.98
C LYS A 2 14.96 45.59 65.71
N ARG A 3 14.37 44.47 65.21
CA ARG A 3 14.75 43.88 63.92
C ARG A 3 13.96 44.57 62.80
N ARG A 4 14.68 45.01 61.77
CA ARG A 4 14.13 45.57 60.51
C ARG A 4 13.69 44.44 59.55
N PRO A 5 12.62 44.64 58.78
CA PRO A 5 12.23 43.67 57.77
C PRO A 5 13.04 43.85 56.46
N HIS A 6 13.43 42.73 55.84
CA HIS A 6 14.03 42.69 54.52
C HIS A 6 12.96 42.75 53.47
N ASN A 7 13.08 43.72 52.57
CA ASN A 7 12.30 43.82 51.33
C ASN A 7 12.82 42.81 50.31
N PHE A 8 11.94 41.92 49.87
CA PHE A 8 12.20 41.04 48.77
C PHE A 8 11.73 41.74 47.48
N VAL A 9 12.62 42.02 46.55
CA VAL A 9 12.35 42.57 45.23
C VAL A 9 12.04 41.37 44.31
N ILE A 10 10.81 41.31 43.82
CA ILE A 10 10.39 40.33 42.81
C ILE A 10 10.84 40.84 41.46
N GLY A 11 11.90 40.25 40.90
CA GLY A 11 12.37 40.45 39.54
C GLY A 11 11.35 39.87 38.56
N GLY A 12 10.72 40.77 37.78
CA GLY A 12 9.85 40.39 36.66
C GLY A 12 10.64 39.67 35.56
N GLY A 13 10.58 38.34 35.52
CA GLY A 13 11.09 37.56 34.42
C GLY A 13 10.16 37.71 33.21
N ARG A 14 10.67 38.27 32.14
CA ARG A 14 10.00 38.30 30.83
C ARG A 14 9.63 36.88 30.41
N ALA A 15 8.33 36.60 30.27
CA ALA A 15 7.85 35.42 29.56
C ALA A 15 8.38 35.49 28.11
N LYS A 16 9.38 34.69 27.80
CA LYS A 16 9.84 34.46 26.42
C LYS A 16 8.72 33.75 25.68
N ASN A 17 8.23 34.38 24.63
CA ASN A 17 7.34 33.82 23.62
C ASN A 17 7.95 32.52 23.07
N LEU A 18 7.40 31.37 23.50
CA LEU A 18 7.59 30.03 22.94
C LEU A 18 6.49 29.69 21.94
N LEU A 19 6.19 30.62 21.03
CA LEU A 19 5.22 30.42 19.95
C LEU A 19 5.90 30.84 18.64
N ASN A 20 6.65 29.94 18.04
CA ASN A 20 6.94 29.79 16.60
C ASN A 20 8.11 28.81 16.37
N SER A 21 8.04 27.63 16.90
CA SER A 21 8.84 26.55 16.32
C SER A 21 8.05 26.04 15.11
N ARG A 22 8.29 26.64 13.93
CA ARG A 22 7.93 26.03 12.66
C ARG A 22 8.44 24.58 12.71
N MET A 23 7.54 23.62 12.58
CA MET A 23 7.96 22.24 12.36
C MET A 23 8.91 22.24 11.16
N PRO A 24 10.05 21.57 11.22
CA PRO A 24 10.96 21.54 10.08
C PRO A 24 10.19 20.99 8.87
N GLU A 25 10.25 21.70 7.74
CA GLU A 25 9.65 21.22 6.49
C GLU A 25 10.17 19.82 6.22
N SER A 26 9.25 18.92 5.85
CA SER A 26 9.63 17.56 5.46
C SER A 26 10.65 17.62 4.32
N PRO A 27 11.72 16.82 4.36
CA PRO A 27 12.68 16.79 3.27
C PRO A 27 11.96 16.47 1.96
N PRO A 28 12.43 17.03 0.84
CA PRO A 28 11.81 16.76 -0.44
C PRO A 28 11.91 15.27 -0.78
N ALA A 29 10.85 14.73 -1.33
CA ALA A 29 10.80 13.38 -1.85
C ALA A 29 10.21 13.38 -3.25
N GLU A 30 10.46 12.31 -4.00
CA GLU A 30 9.93 12.15 -5.34
C GLU A 30 9.40 10.73 -5.55
N ILE A 31 8.47 10.58 -6.48
CA ILE A 31 7.94 9.30 -6.92
C ILE A 31 8.97 8.60 -7.82
N THR A 32 9.36 7.39 -7.47
CA THR A 32 10.26 6.53 -8.26
C THR A 32 9.56 5.38 -8.96
N GLY A 33 8.26 5.19 -8.67
CA GLY A 33 7.46 4.17 -9.33
C GLY A 33 6.04 4.19 -8.83
N ILE A 34 5.13 3.95 -9.76
CA ILE A 34 3.68 3.88 -9.52
C ILE A 34 3.22 2.49 -9.91
N TYR A 35 2.60 1.76 -8.99
CA TYR A 35 2.15 0.40 -9.24
C TYR A 35 0.68 0.22 -8.86
N ARG A 36 -0.02 -0.58 -9.66
CA ARG A 36 -1.34 -1.10 -9.33
C ARG A 36 -1.35 -2.62 -9.35
N TYR A 37 -2.36 -3.21 -8.79
CA TYR A 37 -2.55 -4.66 -8.67
C TYR A 37 -3.98 -5.00 -9.05
N PRO A 38 -4.31 -5.17 -10.32
CA PRO A 38 -5.71 -5.33 -10.76
C PRO A 38 -6.44 -6.46 -10.07
N VAL A 39 -5.73 -7.59 -9.84
CA VAL A 39 -6.28 -8.75 -9.11
C VAL A 39 -5.52 -8.93 -7.79
N LYS A 40 -6.27 -9.06 -6.69
CA LYS A 40 -5.70 -9.33 -5.36
C LYS A 40 -4.81 -10.57 -5.39
N GLY A 41 -3.58 -10.45 -4.89
CA GLY A 41 -2.64 -11.57 -4.81
C GLY A 41 -1.78 -11.80 -6.05
N LEU A 42 -2.14 -11.26 -7.22
CA LEU A 42 -1.40 -11.41 -8.47
C LEU A 42 -0.38 -10.29 -8.71
N SER A 43 0.26 -10.26 -9.87
CA SER A 43 1.38 -9.38 -10.21
C SER A 43 1.06 -7.89 -10.08
N PRO A 44 2.07 -7.07 -9.80
CA PRO A 44 2.01 -5.63 -9.97
C PRO A 44 2.03 -5.23 -11.46
N GLU A 45 1.48 -4.06 -11.76
CA GLU A 45 1.65 -3.37 -13.03
C GLU A 45 2.27 -2.00 -12.79
N LEU A 46 3.37 -1.72 -13.46
CA LEU A 46 4.02 -0.41 -13.47
C LEU A 46 3.21 0.54 -14.35
N LEU A 47 2.93 1.72 -13.81
CA LEU A 47 2.26 2.80 -14.54
C LEU A 47 3.22 3.98 -14.70
N PRO A 48 3.41 4.55 -15.90
CA PRO A 48 4.23 5.75 -16.06
C PRO A 48 3.58 6.99 -15.42
N ARG A 49 2.26 7.00 -15.37
CA ARG A 49 1.41 8.05 -14.78
C ARG A 49 0.06 7.50 -14.36
N VAL A 50 -0.63 8.23 -13.51
CA VAL A 50 -1.98 7.90 -13.06
C VAL A 50 -2.78 9.16 -12.73
N ALA A 51 -4.04 9.21 -13.16
CA ALA A 51 -5.00 10.21 -12.69
C ALA A 51 -5.70 9.71 -11.42
N LEU A 52 -5.61 10.48 -10.35
CA LEU A 52 -6.29 10.21 -9.10
C LEU A 52 -7.63 10.95 -9.03
N SER A 53 -8.61 10.33 -8.39
CA SER A 53 -9.92 10.93 -8.13
C SER A 53 -10.23 10.91 -6.62
N PRO A 54 -10.83 11.97 -6.06
CA PRO A 54 -11.16 12.03 -4.65
C PRO A 54 -12.01 10.84 -4.19
N GLY A 55 -11.67 10.27 -3.05
CA GLY A 55 -12.39 9.12 -2.48
C GLY A 55 -12.26 7.82 -3.30
N ARG A 56 -11.28 7.70 -4.20
CA ARG A 56 -11.03 6.50 -4.99
C ARG A 56 -9.63 5.94 -4.74
N THR A 57 -9.44 4.66 -5.06
CA THR A 57 -8.12 4.03 -5.17
C THR A 57 -7.51 4.37 -6.54
N LEU A 58 -6.30 3.87 -6.83
CA LEU A 58 -5.81 3.90 -8.21
C LEU A 58 -6.80 3.17 -9.14
N PRO A 59 -6.93 3.62 -10.39
CA PRO A 59 -7.75 2.93 -11.39
C PRO A 59 -7.38 1.44 -11.48
N ALA A 60 -8.38 0.59 -11.45
CA ALA A 60 -8.29 -0.88 -11.46
C ALA A 60 -7.54 -1.52 -10.27
N ASP A 61 -7.02 -0.76 -9.30
CA ASP A 61 -6.27 -1.35 -8.19
C ASP A 61 -7.17 -2.23 -7.31
N ARG A 62 -6.86 -3.53 -7.24
CA ARG A 62 -7.62 -4.59 -6.53
C ARG A 62 -9.12 -4.56 -6.88
N ARG A 63 -9.40 -4.30 -8.18
CA ARG A 63 -10.77 -4.36 -8.72
C ARG A 63 -11.36 -5.77 -8.64
N TYR A 64 -10.47 -6.77 -8.74
CA TYR A 64 -10.85 -8.18 -8.72
C TYR A 64 -10.14 -8.93 -7.59
N ALA A 65 -10.76 -10.02 -7.16
CA ALA A 65 -10.16 -11.01 -6.27
C ALA A 65 -10.54 -12.41 -6.72
N ILE A 66 -9.74 -13.40 -6.36
CA ILE A 66 -10.04 -14.80 -6.58
C ILE A 66 -10.50 -15.38 -5.26
N GLU A 67 -11.76 -15.77 -5.19
CA GLU A 67 -12.34 -16.44 -4.04
C GLU A 67 -11.69 -17.82 -3.86
N ASN A 68 -11.43 -18.20 -2.62
CA ASN A 68 -10.77 -19.45 -2.28
C ASN A 68 -11.77 -20.39 -1.55
N GLY A 69 -12.72 -20.91 -2.28
CA GLY A 69 -13.92 -21.56 -1.78
C GLY A 69 -14.99 -20.54 -1.36
N PRO A 70 -16.25 -20.99 -1.15
CA PRO A 70 -17.37 -20.09 -0.92
C PRO A 70 -17.14 -19.11 0.23
N SER A 71 -17.23 -17.81 -0.05
CA SER A 71 -17.01 -16.73 0.94
C SER A 71 -18.31 -16.09 1.41
N GLY A 72 -19.40 -16.28 0.69
CA GLY A 72 -20.65 -15.56 0.91
C GLY A 72 -20.65 -14.14 0.33
N PHE A 73 -19.70 -13.81 -0.57
CA PHE A 73 -19.69 -12.52 -1.24
C PHE A 73 -20.93 -12.36 -2.14
N ASP A 74 -21.67 -11.27 -1.90
CA ASP A 74 -22.79 -10.88 -2.76
C ASP A 74 -22.40 -9.74 -3.69
N PRO A 75 -22.29 -9.95 -5.00
CA PRO A 75 -21.97 -8.89 -5.96
C PRO A 75 -23.07 -7.83 -6.10
N ALA A 76 -24.32 -8.11 -5.67
CA ALA A 76 -25.41 -7.15 -5.68
C ALA A 76 -25.38 -6.20 -4.47
N ASP A 77 -24.85 -6.66 -3.33
CA ASP A 77 -24.60 -5.84 -2.12
C ASP A 77 -23.14 -6.06 -1.65
N PRO A 78 -22.15 -5.55 -2.41
CA PRO A 78 -20.76 -5.85 -2.14
C PRO A 78 -20.30 -5.17 -0.85
N LYS A 79 -19.88 -5.98 0.12
CA LYS A 79 -19.28 -5.53 1.39
C LYS A 79 -17.82 -5.90 1.45
N TRP A 80 -17.06 -5.09 2.17
CA TRP A 80 -15.67 -5.41 2.44
C TRP A 80 -15.56 -6.76 3.17
N MET A 81 -14.58 -7.56 2.76
CA MET A 81 -14.33 -8.87 3.32
C MET A 81 -12.87 -9.07 3.69
N ALA A 82 -12.64 -9.84 4.73
CA ALA A 82 -11.29 -10.19 5.18
C ALA A 82 -10.53 -10.95 4.08
N LYS A 83 -9.24 -10.67 3.95
CA LYS A 83 -8.37 -11.28 2.92
C LYS A 83 -8.32 -12.80 2.95
N VAL A 84 -8.67 -13.44 4.08
CA VAL A 84 -8.62 -14.89 4.26
C VAL A 84 -9.58 -15.66 3.35
N TYR A 85 -10.61 -15.02 2.83
CA TYR A 85 -11.56 -15.59 1.87
C TYR A 85 -11.03 -15.66 0.43
N PHE A 86 -9.90 -15.01 0.15
CA PHE A 86 -9.33 -14.91 -1.19
C PHE A 86 -7.99 -15.62 -1.29
N LEU A 87 -7.56 -15.91 -2.50
CA LEU A 87 -6.17 -16.24 -2.78
C LEU A 87 -5.30 -15.03 -2.42
N MET A 88 -4.23 -15.24 -1.66
CA MET A 88 -3.39 -14.17 -1.13
C MET A 88 -1.97 -14.65 -0.84
N LEU A 89 -0.96 -13.83 -1.14
CA LEU A 89 0.46 -14.17 -0.96
C LEU A 89 0.84 -14.54 0.49
N MET A 90 0.09 -14.07 1.49
CA MET A 90 0.36 -14.43 2.89
C MET A 90 0.29 -15.95 3.13
N ARG A 91 -0.55 -16.66 2.38
CA ARG A 91 -0.75 -18.12 2.46
C ARG A 91 -0.29 -18.82 1.19
N ASP A 92 -0.52 -18.20 0.05
CA ASP A 92 -0.45 -18.80 -1.27
C ASP A 92 0.75 -18.17 -2.04
N GLU A 93 2.00 -18.41 -1.56
CA GLU A 93 3.23 -17.82 -2.12
C GLU A 93 3.43 -18.15 -3.60
N TRP A 94 2.96 -19.32 -4.03
CA TRP A 94 3.03 -19.78 -5.43
C TRP A 94 2.36 -18.81 -6.43
N LEU A 95 1.46 -17.93 -5.95
CA LEU A 95 0.85 -16.89 -6.78
C LEU A 95 1.89 -15.92 -7.35
N ALA A 96 3.02 -15.72 -6.67
CA ALA A 96 4.09 -14.85 -7.17
C ALA A 96 4.76 -15.41 -8.43
N GLY A 97 4.73 -16.75 -8.64
CA GLY A 97 5.23 -17.37 -9.87
C GLY A 97 4.29 -17.24 -11.08
N LEU A 98 3.14 -16.58 -10.93
CA LEU A 98 2.23 -16.28 -12.03
C LEU A 98 2.44 -14.83 -12.46
N HIS A 99 2.90 -14.63 -13.70
CA HIS A 99 3.03 -13.29 -14.27
C HIS A 99 1.71 -12.88 -14.92
N THR A 100 1.15 -11.76 -14.51
CA THR A 100 -0.16 -11.32 -15.03
C THR A 100 -0.09 -9.92 -15.62
N HIS A 101 -0.87 -9.72 -16.67
CA HIS A 101 -1.10 -8.44 -17.31
C HIS A 101 -2.61 -8.22 -17.47
N PHE A 102 -3.08 -7.03 -17.13
CA PHE A 102 -4.47 -6.63 -17.26
C PHE A 102 -4.60 -5.45 -18.22
N ASP A 103 -5.30 -5.66 -19.32
CA ASP A 103 -5.59 -4.61 -20.30
C ASP A 103 -6.89 -3.88 -19.90
N ASP A 104 -6.78 -2.59 -19.56
CA ASP A 104 -7.92 -1.75 -19.18
C ASP A 104 -8.94 -1.54 -20.28
N ALA A 105 -8.50 -1.53 -21.55
CA ALA A 105 -9.39 -1.25 -22.68
C ALA A 105 -10.33 -2.43 -22.97
N SER A 106 -9.80 -3.65 -22.86
CA SER A 106 -10.55 -4.89 -23.14
C SER A 106 -10.98 -5.61 -21.86
N ASN A 107 -10.53 -5.18 -20.66
CA ASN A 107 -10.69 -5.86 -19.38
C ASN A 107 -10.13 -7.30 -19.37
N VAL A 108 -9.22 -7.59 -20.26
CA VAL A 108 -8.63 -8.92 -20.41
C VAL A 108 -7.48 -9.10 -19.40
N LEU A 109 -7.60 -10.13 -18.56
CA LEU A 109 -6.49 -10.64 -17.77
C LEU A 109 -5.77 -11.73 -18.56
N THR A 110 -4.47 -11.55 -18.74
CA THR A 110 -3.57 -12.60 -19.27
C THR A 110 -2.71 -13.12 -18.12
N ILE A 111 -2.67 -14.43 -17.95
CA ILE A 111 -1.77 -15.12 -17.01
C ILE A 111 -0.71 -15.83 -17.84
N SER A 112 0.53 -15.53 -17.58
CA SER A 112 1.69 -16.21 -18.17
C SER A 112 2.43 -17.01 -17.11
N ARG A 113 2.92 -18.18 -17.51
CA ARG A 113 3.75 -19.04 -16.71
C ARG A 113 4.83 -19.67 -17.58
N ASP A 114 6.05 -19.72 -17.08
CA ASP A 114 7.20 -20.28 -17.80
C ASP A 114 7.37 -19.71 -19.23
N GLY A 115 7.10 -18.39 -19.37
CA GLY A 115 7.24 -17.65 -20.63
C GLY A 115 6.10 -17.84 -21.66
N SER A 116 5.06 -18.63 -21.32
CA SER A 116 3.93 -18.90 -22.20
C SER A 116 2.61 -18.41 -21.60
N ILE A 117 1.64 -18.03 -22.46
CA ILE A 117 0.29 -17.71 -21.99
C ILE A 117 -0.38 -18.99 -21.50
N ALA A 118 -0.72 -19.00 -20.22
CA ALA A 118 -1.34 -20.12 -19.55
C ALA A 118 -2.88 -19.99 -19.47
N ALA A 119 -3.40 -18.76 -19.39
CA ALA A 119 -4.83 -18.47 -19.43
C ALA A 119 -5.07 -17.01 -19.82
N GLN A 120 -6.22 -16.74 -20.42
CA GLN A 120 -6.64 -15.40 -20.79
C GLN A 120 -8.17 -15.31 -20.73
N GLY A 121 -8.70 -14.16 -20.27
CA GLY A 121 -10.14 -13.95 -20.23
C GLY A 121 -10.51 -12.50 -19.91
N ASP A 122 -11.58 -12.02 -20.54
CA ASP A 122 -12.23 -10.75 -20.22
C ASP A 122 -12.98 -10.90 -18.89
N LEU A 123 -12.50 -10.22 -17.85
CA LEU A 123 -13.05 -10.34 -16.50
C LEU A 123 -14.44 -9.66 -16.32
N GLU A 124 -14.91 -8.90 -17.30
CA GLU A 124 -16.26 -8.35 -17.31
C GLU A 124 -17.29 -9.34 -17.85
N THR A 125 -16.87 -10.39 -18.57
CA THR A 125 -17.74 -11.44 -19.12
C THR A 125 -17.74 -12.68 -18.24
N ALA A 126 -18.87 -13.41 -18.21
CA ALA A 126 -18.96 -14.69 -17.48
C ALA A 126 -18.00 -15.74 -18.08
N GLN A 127 -17.89 -15.77 -19.43
CA GLN A 127 -17.01 -16.70 -20.12
C GLN A 127 -15.54 -16.44 -19.83
N GLY A 128 -15.11 -15.18 -19.85
CA GLY A 128 -13.71 -14.84 -19.55
C GLY A 128 -13.35 -15.13 -18.10
N ARG A 129 -14.23 -14.85 -17.14
CA ARG A 129 -14.02 -15.25 -15.76
C ARG A 129 -13.92 -16.77 -15.61
N ALA A 130 -14.82 -17.51 -16.24
CA ALA A 130 -14.80 -18.96 -16.20
C ALA A 130 -13.49 -19.56 -16.75
N ALA A 131 -12.90 -18.97 -17.80
CA ALA A 131 -11.61 -19.40 -18.34
C ALA A 131 -10.47 -19.26 -17.29
N ILE A 132 -10.42 -18.15 -16.56
CA ILE A 132 -9.45 -17.95 -15.49
C ILE A 132 -9.72 -18.87 -14.30
N GLU A 133 -10.99 -19.02 -13.89
CA GLU A 133 -11.38 -19.91 -12.80
C GLU A 133 -11.01 -21.37 -13.11
N GLN A 134 -11.24 -21.83 -14.34
CA GLN A 134 -10.86 -23.16 -14.81
C GLN A 134 -9.34 -23.38 -14.76
N TYR A 135 -8.55 -22.36 -15.14
CA TYR A 135 -7.09 -22.43 -15.03
C TYR A 135 -6.66 -22.70 -13.59
N PHE A 136 -7.18 -21.95 -12.63
CA PHE A 136 -6.86 -22.15 -11.21
C PHE A 136 -7.36 -23.51 -10.70
N ALA A 137 -8.58 -23.90 -11.04
CA ALA A 137 -9.16 -25.18 -10.64
C ALA A 137 -8.34 -26.38 -11.15
N SER A 138 -7.89 -26.34 -12.42
CA SER A 138 -7.15 -27.42 -13.05
C SER A 138 -5.70 -27.53 -12.58
N ASN A 139 -5.03 -26.38 -12.36
CA ASN A 139 -3.58 -26.38 -12.09
C ASN A 139 -3.24 -26.32 -10.60
N PHE A 140 -4.17 -25.90 -9.74
CA PHE A 140 -3.92 -25.65 -8.32
C PHE A 140 -4.95 -26.28 -7.39
N ALA A 141 -5.70 -27.29 -7.84
CA ALA A 141 -6.72 -27.98 -7.05
C ALA A 141 -6.26 -28.36 -5.64
N ASN A 142 -5.02 -28.85 -5.50
CA ASN A 142 -4.45 -29.28 -4.22
C ASN A 142 -3.97 -28.11 -3.32
N ARG A 143 -4.02 -26.86 -3.82
CA ARG A 143 -3.54 -25.65 -3.12
C ARG A 143 -4.65 -24.69 -2.76
N ILE A 144 -5.86 -24.90 -3.30
CA ILE A 144 -7.04 -24.06 -3.05
C ILE A 144 -8.04 -24.82 -2.17
N LYS A 145 -8.83 -24.07 -1.39
CA LYS A 145 -9.79 -24.66 -0.42
C LYS A 145 -11.09 -25.12 -1.05
N GLY A 146 -11.38 -24.68 -2.26
CA GLY A 146 -12.61 -25.00 -2.99
C GLY A 146 -12.61 -24.36 -4.37
N PRO A 147 -13.72 -24.44 -5.12
CA PRO A 147 -13.80 -23.86 -6.45
C PRO A 147 -13.40 -22.39 -6.44
N PRO A 148 -12.41 -21.97 -7.25
CA PRO A 148 -12.04 -20.57 -7.34
C PRO A 148 -13.11 -19.82 -8.10
N LYS A 149 -13.38 -18.57 -7.71
CA LYS A 149 -14.33 -17.70 -8.39
C LYS A 149 -13.75 -16.30 -8.50
N ILE A 150 -13.81 -15.72 -9.68
CA ILE A 150 -13.42 -14.33 -9.89
C ILE A 150 -14.52 -13.42 -9.38
N LEU A 151 -14.21 -12.67 -8.35
CA LEU A 151 -15.10 -11.68 -7.78
C LEU A 151 -14.75 -10.30 -8.32
N ARG A 152 -15.77 -9.55 -8.66
CA ARG A 152 -15.72 -8.15 -9.02
C ARG A 152 -16.70 -7.38 -8.15
N ALA A 153 -16.31 -6.26 -7.66
CA ALA A 153 -17.21 -5.34 -6.97
C ALA A 153 -17.20 -3.98 -7.65
N LYS A 154 -18.39 -3.49 -7.95
CA LYS A 154 -18.55 -2.09 -8.37
C LYS A 154 -18.31 -1.22 -7.13
N ASP A 155 -17.48 -0.20 -7.27
CA ASP A 155 -17.20 0.77 -6.20
C ASP A 155 -16.54 0.23 -4.92
N LEU A 156 -16.10 -1.03 -4.89
CA LEU A 156 -15.30 -1.62 -3.82
C LEU A 156 -13.90 -1.95 -4.34
N SER A 157 -12.88 -1.87 -3.50
CA SER A 157 -11.57 -2.46 -3.76
C SER A 157 -11.36 -3.63 -2.81
N PHE A 158 -10.86 -4.75 -3.33
CA PHE A 158 -10.46 -5.91 -2.51
C PHE A 158 -9.14 -5.65 -1.78
N SER A 159 -8.93 -4.40 -1.34
CA SER A 159 -7.80 -4.01 -0.50
C SER A 159 -7.88 -4.65 0.90
N ASN A 160 -6.86 -4.42 1.72
CA ASN A 160 -6.85 -4.93 3.09
C ASN A 160 -7.63 -4.04 4.08
N LEU A 161 -8.15 -2.92 3.63
CA LEU A 161 -8.96 -1.99 4.43
C LEU A 161 -10.36 -1.88 3.82
N ASP A 162 -11.32 -1.58 4.66
CA ASP A 162 -12.72 -1.27 4.30
C ASP A 162 -12.91 0.14 3.72
N ARG A 163 -11.80 0.87 3.53
CA ARG A 163 -11.78 2.23 2.97
C ARG A 163 -10.89 2.31 1.74
N LYS A 164 -11.21 3.26 0.87
CA LYS A 164 -10.47 3.48 -0.39
C LYS A 164 -9.23 4.31 -0.12
N VAL A 165 -8.08 3.66 -0.19
CA VAL A 165 -6.78 4.26 0.08
C VAL A 165 -5.78 3.89 -1.02
N VAL A 166 -4.73 4.67 -1.11
CA VAL A 166 -3.50 4.35 -1.80
C VAL A 166 -2.42 4.04 -0.76
N SER A 167 -1.44 3.22 -1.11
CA SER A 167 -0.32 2.87 -0.23
C SER A 167 0.98 3.48 -0.71
N ILE A 168 1.73 4.06 0.21
CA ILE A 168 2.99 4.77 -0.05
C ILE A 168 4.11 4.02 0.67
N ILE A 169 5.19 3.72 -0.04
CA ILE A 169 6.40 3.05 0.45
C ILE A 169 7.56 4.03 0.38
N ASN A 170 8.20 4.27 1.51
CA ASN A 170 9.44 5.02 1.58
C ASN A 170 10.64 4.09 1.35
N LEU A 171 11.40 4.33 0.30
CA LEU A 171 12.60 3.54 0.00
C LEU A 171 13.72 3.74 1.03
N GLY A 172 13.70 4.84 1.79
CA GLY A 172 14.59 5.02 2.94
C GLY A 172 14.31 3.99 4.04
N SER A 173 13.03 3.72 4.33
CA SER A 173 12.61 2.68 5.29
C SER A 173 12.94 1.28 4.77
N LEU A 174 12.85 1.08 3.44
CA LEU A 174 13.23 -0.19 2.83
C LEU A 174 14.73 -0.46 3.00
N ARG A 175 15.60 0.53 2.80
CA ARG A 175 17.06 0.40 3.05
C ARG A 175 17.35 0.02 4.49
N ALA A 176 16.67 0.63 5.46
CA ALA A 176 16.83 0.24 6.87
C ALA A 176 16.41 -1.22 7.12
N ILE A 177 15.44 -1.74 6.37
CA ILE A 177 15.07 -3.17 6.41
C ILE A 177 16.17 -4.02 5.79
N GLU A 178 16.73 -3.64 4.64
CA GLU A 178 17.85 -4.33 3.99
C GLU A 178 19.07 -4.43 4.92
N ASP A 179 19.43 -3.32 5.55
CA ASP A 179 20.53 -3.28 6.54
C ASP A 179 20.27 -4.22 7.73
N ALA A 180 19.01 -4.31 8.17
CA ALA A 180 18.63 -5.16 9.31
C ALA A 180 18.56 -6.65 8.97
N VAL A 181 18.24 -7.03 7.72
CA VAL A 181 18.24 -8.42 7.27
C VAL A 181 19.59 -8.85 6.68
N GLY A 182 20.45 -7.90 6.33
CA GLY A 182 21.80 -8.16 5.79
C GLY A 182 21.82 -8.59 4.32
N GLN A 183 20.75 -8.34 3.56
CA GLN A 183 20.67 -8.66 2.13
C GLN A 183 19.64 -7.76 1.42
N PRO A 184 19.69 -7.64 0.08
CA PRO A 184 18.73 -6.88 -0.70
C PRO A 184 17.30 -7.38 -0.46
N VAL A 185 16.35 -6.43 -0.40
CA VAL A 185 14.92 -6.70 -0.21
C VAL A 185 14.15 -6.11 -1.39
N HIS A 186 13.59 -6.96 -2.23
CA HIS A 186 12.86 -6.51 -3.41
C HIS A 186 11.68 -5.61 -3.01
N PRO A 187 11.59 -4.36 -3.52
CA PRO A 187 10.58 -3.39 -3.08
C PRO A 187 9.14 -3.87 -3.26
N LEU A 188 8.85 -4.60 -4.32
CA LEU A 188 7.50 -5.06 -4.65
C LEU A 188 6.95 -6.13 -3.68
N ARG A 189 7.77 -6.66 -2.76
CA ARG A 189 7.27 -7.46 -1.62
C ARG A 189 6.24 -6.71 -0.79
N PHE A 190 6.38 -5.38 -0.70
CA PHE A 190 5.49 -4.51 0.08
C PHE A 190 4.19 -4.14 -0.64
N ARG A 191 4.11 -4.39 -1.95
CA ARG A 191 2.90 -4.21 -2.77
C ARG A 191 2.28 -2.82 -2.59
N GLY A 192 3.13 -1.77 -2.56
CA GLY A 192 2.75 -0.37 -2.50
C GLY A 192 2.23 0.15 -3.83
N ASN A 193 1.48 1.25 -3.80
CA ASN A 193 1.07 1.95 -5.01
C ASN A 193 2.11 2.99 -5.45
N PHE A 194 2.66 3.75 -4.50
CA PHE A 194 3.70 4.75 -4.75
C PHE A 194 4.96 4.39 -4.00
N TYR A 195 6.09 4.38 -4.69
CA TYR A 195 7.42 4.21 -4.12
C TYR A 195 8.14 5.55 -4.18
N LEU A 196 8.69 5.98 -3.06
CA LEU A 196 9.28 7.31 -2.91
C LEU A 196 10.74 7.23 -2.50
N ARG A 197 11.56 8.13 -3.02
CA ARG A 197 12.92 8.40 -2.54
C ARG A 197 13.05 9.81 -1.98
N GLY A 198 14.03 10.05 -1.14
CA GLY A 198 14.34 11.35 -0.56
C GLY A 198 14.09 11.43 0.94
N TRP A 199 13.11 10.72 1.47
CA TRP A 199 12.85 10.69 2.91
C TRP A 199 13.83 9.79 3.67
N PRO A 200 14.24 10.19 4.90
CA PRO A 200 14.90 9.32 5.84
C PRO A 200 14.03 8.09 6.18
N ALA A 201 14.64 7.04 6.70
CA ALA A 201 13.91 5.87 7.18
C ALA A 201 12.85 6.27 8.22
N TRP A 202 11.65 5.71 8.06
CA TRP A 202 10.48 5.86 8.94
C TRP A 202 9.84 7.27 8.96
N HIS A 203 10.35 8.23 8.20
CA HIS A 203 9.78 9.58 8.12
C HIS A 203 8.29 9.57 7.72
N GLU A 204 7.87 8.63 6.88
CA GLU A 204 6.47 8.48 6.49
C GLU A 204 5.52 8.27 7.68
N PHE A 205 6.04 7.83 8.83
CA PHE A 205 5.22 7.62 10.03
C PHE A 205 4.84 8.93 10.73
N ASP A 206 5.71 9.94 10.63
CA ASP A 206 5.48 11.27 11.19
C ASP A 206 4.43 12.05 10.39
N LEU A 207 4.15 11.60 9.17
CA LEU A 207 3.17 12.21 8.27
C LEU A 207 1.73 11.75 8.52
N VAL A 208 1.50 10.80 9.43
CA VAL A 208 0.14 10.35 9.75
C VAL A 208 -0.68 11.51 10.30
N GLY A 209 -1.84 11.77 9.67
CA GLY A 209 -2.68 12.93 9.96
C GLY A 209 -2.35 14.16 9.12
N GLN A 210 -1.27 14.17 8.35
CA GLN A 210 -0.90 15.28 7.46
C GLN A 210 -1.42 15.07 6.03
N THR A 211 -1.40 16.14 5.25
CA THR A 211 -1.73 16.12 3.82
C THR A 211 -0.43 16.21 3.00
N LEU A 212 -0.32 15.35 2.00
CA LEU A 212 0.76 15.38 1.02
C LEU A 212 0.25 16.03 -0.26
N ALA A 213 1.03 16.97 -0.80
CA ALA A 213 0.80 17.62 -2.08
C ALA A 213 1.70 17.00 -3.15
N ILE A 214 1.12 16.64 -4.29
CA ILE A 214 1.81 16.14 -5.47
C ILE A 214 1.13 16.78 -6.69
N GLY A 215 1.74 17.84 -7.24
CA GLY A 215 1.05 18.68 -8.22
C GLY A 215 -0.28 19.19 -7.66
N GLU A 216 -1.38 18.92 -8.38
CA GLU A 216 -2.74 19.25 -7.94
C GLU A 216 -3.33 18.23 -6.95
N ALA A 217 -2.83 16.99 -6.96
CA ALA A 217 -3.35 15.94 -6.09
C ALA A 217 -3.02 16.20 -4.62
N ARG A 218 -3.97 15.81 -3.74
CA ARG A 218 -3.81 15.87 -2.28
C ARG A 218 -4.14 14.52 -1.68
N LEU A 219 -3.21 14.02 -0.88
CA LEU A 219 -3.31 12.72 -0.21
C LEU A 219 -3.28 12.91 1.30
N LYS A 220 -4.37 12.58 2.00
CA LYS A 220 -4.44 12.59 3.46
C LYS A 220 -3.86 11.28 4.01
N VAL A 221 -2.73 11.35 4.68
CA VAL A 221 -2.14 10.16 5.32
C VAL A 221 -2.98 9.74 6.52
N VAL A 222 -3.48 8.50 6.51
CA VAL A 222 -4.48 8.05 7.50
C VAL A 222 -3.91 7.08 8.53
N LYS A 223 -2.93 6.24 8.16
CA LYS A 223 -2.31 5.31 9.12
C LYS A 223 -1.07 4.63 8.54
N ARG A 224 -0.23 4.08 9.43
CA ARG A 224 0.87 3.18 9.08
C ARG A 224 0.35 1.87 8.50
N THR A 225 1.15 1.23 7.65
CA THR A 225 0.81 -0.05 7.03
C THR A 225 1.46 -1.20 7.79
N LEU A 226 0.66 -1.90 8.60
CA LEU A 226 1.08 -3.13 9.27
C LEU A 226 1.37 -4.23 8.23
N ARG A 227 2.54 -4.84 8.31
CA ARG A 227 2.98 -5.89 7.39
C ARG A 227 2.63 -7.28 7.91
N CYS A 228 2.20 -8.14 6.99
CA CYS A 228 1.93 -9.54 7.24
C CYS A 228 2.91 -10.42 6.46
N ALA A 229 2.87 -11.72 6.66
CA ALA A 229 3.78 -12.68 6.01
C ALA A 229 3.77 -12.67 4.46
N ALA A 230 2.89 -11.88 3.81
CA ALA A 230 2.96 -11.67 2.36
C ALA A 230 4.28 -11.02 1.92
N VAL A 231 4.87 -10.13 2.74
CA VAL A 231 6.16 -9.48 2.43
C VAL A 231 7.36 -10.42 2.50
N ASN A 232 7.16 -11.63 3.05
CA ASN A 232 8.20 -12.66 3.12
C ASN A 232 8.39 -13.37 1.77
N VAL A 233 7.44 -13.19 0.84
CA VAL A 233 7.48 -13.82 -0.48
C VAL A 233 8.26 -12.95 -1.45
N ASP A 234 9.27 -13.53 -2.07
CA ASP A 234 10.01 -12.91 -3.15
C ASP A 234 9.13 -12.88 -4.41
N PRO A 235 8.96 -11.71 -5.07
CA PRO A 235 8.09 -11.59 -6.23
C PRO A 235 8.61 -12.28 -7.49
N ASP A 236 9.93 -12.51 -7.59
CA ASP A 236 10.56 -13.09 -8.78
C ASP A 236 10.68 -14.60 -8.67
N THR A 237 10.97 -15.12 -7.47
CA THR A 237 11.22 -16.54 -7.22
C THR A 237 10.06 -17.28 -6.58
N ALA A 238 9.05 -16.55 -6.08
CA ALA A 238 7.97 -17.06 -5.24
C ALA A 238 8.46 -17.73 -3.92
N ALA A 239 9.74 -17.61 -3.59
CA ALA A 239 10.29 -18.15 -2.36
C ALA A 239 9.86 -17.34 -1.13
N ARG A 240 9.61 -18.04 -0.03
CA ARG A 240 9.42 -17.43 1.29
C ARG A 240 10.76 -17.43 2.03
N ASP A 241 11.65 -16.55 1.63
CA ASP A 241 13.08 -16.52 1.99
C ASP A 241 13.41 -15.59 3.17
N LEU A 242 12.49 -14.69 3.53
CA LEU A 242 12.65 -13.72 4.62
C LEU A 242 11.54 -13.85 5.65
N ASN A 243 11.78 -13.30 6.86
CA ASN A 243 10.75 -13.09 7.88
C ASN A 243 10.72 -11.62 8.32
N ILE A 244 10.30 -10.76 7.39
CA ILE A 244 10.34 -9.30 7.55
C ILE A 244 9.50 -8.82 8.75
N PRO A 245 8.23 -9.22 8.97
CA PRO A 245 7.45 -8.73 10.09
C PRO A 245 8.08 -9.07 11.45
N HIS A 246 8.65 -10.26 11.58
CA HIS A 246 9.33 -10.67 12.81
C HIS A 246 10.63 -9.88 13.02
N MET A 247 11.41 -9.67 11.96
CA MET A 247 12.63 -8.86 12.03
C MET A 247 12.30 -7.40 12.39
N LEU A 248 11.28 -6.79 11.77
CA LEU A 248 10.81 -5.44 12.09
C LEU A 248 10.46 -5.31 13.57
N MET A 249 9.66 -6.25 14.11
CA MET A 249 9.29 -6.26 15.52
C MET A 249 10.50 -6.36 16.44
N ARG A 250 11.46 -7.23 16.10
CA ARG A 250 12.66 -7.42 16.94
C ARG A 250 13.62 -6.23 16.87
N ARG A 251 13.80 -5.62 15.70
CA ARG A 251 14.83 -4.60 15.47
C ARG A 251 14.34 -3.20 15.73
N PHE A 252 13.06 -2.92 15.41
CA PHE A 252 12.49 -1.57 15.45
C PHE A 252 11.28 -1.44 16.38
N GLY A 253 10.79 -2.52 17.00
CA GLY A 253 9.65 -2.49 17.93
C GLY A 253 8.28 -2.36 17.25
N HIS A 254 8.20 -2.48 15.93
CA HIS A 254 6.95 -2.44 15.16
C HIS A 254 7.03 -3.38 13.95
N ALA A 255 5.89 -3.72 13.35
CA ALA A 255 5.82 -4.48 12.10
C ALA A 255 5.29 -3.64 10.94
N ASP A 256 5.46 -2.32 11.00
CA ASP A 256 4.98 -1.38 9.99
C ASP A 256 6.05 -1.05 8.96
N CYS A 257 5.63 -0.76 7.71
CA CYS A 257 6.46 -0.18 6.66
C CYS A 257 5.55 0.53 5.65
N GLY A 258 5.78 1.82 5.40
CA GLY A 258 4.91 2.66 4.58
C GLY A 258 3.61 3.07 5.26
N VAL A 259 2.80 3.81 4.55
CA VAL A 259 1.54 4.39 5.04
C VAL A 259 0.41 4.22 4.02
N TYR A 260 -0.82 4.32 4.51
CA TYR A 260 -2.01 4.48 3.68
C TYR A 260 -2.44 5.93 3.65
N ALA A 261 -2.89 6.39 2.49
CA ALA A 261 -3.43 7.74 2.31
C ALA A 261 -4.75 7.72 1.52
N GLU A 262 -5.65 8.63 1.85
CA GLU A 262 -6.87 8.89 1.10
C GLU A 262 -6.63 10.00 0.08
N VAL A 263 -7.15 9.84 -1.12
CA VAL A 263 -7.17 10.90 -2.13
C VAL A 263 -8.26 11.90 -1.75
N ILE A 264 -7.88 13.11 -1.35
CA ILE A 264 -8.82 14.18 -0.96
C ILE A 264 -8.98 15.25 -2.06
N ALA A 265 -7.98 15.42 -2.93
CA ALA A 265 -8.09 16.16 -4.18
C ALA A 265 -7.47 15.35 -5.30
N GLY A 266 -8.10 15.38 -6.47
CA GLY A 266 -7.64 14.67 -7.67
C GLY A 266 -6.48 15.40 -8.34
N GLY A 267 -5.85 14.72 -9.27
CA GLY A 267 -4.76 15.25 -10.09
C GLY A 267 -4.02 14.13 -10.80
N GLU A 268 -3.25 14.48 -11.80
CA GLU A 268 -2.36 13.55 -12.48
C GLU A 268 -1.03 13.46 -11.72
N MET A 269 -0.50 12.25 -11.62
CA MET A 269 0.77 11.95 -10.98
C MET A 269 1.63 11.09 -11.90
N ALA A 270 2.92 11.35 -11.92
CA ALA A 270 3.90 10.63 -12.73
C ALA A 270 5.16 10.29 -11.92
N GLU A 271 5.96 9.38 -12.44
CA GLU A 271 7.32 9.16 -11.94
C GLU A 271 8.12 10.46 -12.07
N GLY A 272 8.91 10.80 -11.04
CA GLY A 272 9.68 12.04 -10.94
C GLY A 272 8.93 13.17 -10.24
N ASP A 273 7.61 13.07 -10.01
CA ASP A 273 6.88 14.12 -9.33
C ASP A 273 7.33 14.28 -7.88
N ALA A 274 7.49 15.55 -7.48
CA ALA A 274 7.88 15.91 -6.12
C ALA A 274 6.69 15.78 -5.16
N ILE A 275 6.96 15.26 -3.97
CA ILE A 275 6.01 15.15 -2.85
C ILE A 275 6.44 16.10 -1.74
N ARG A 276 5.48 16.86 -1.20
CA ARG A 276 5.67 17.76 -0.05
C ARG A 276 4.56 17.56 0.95
N SER A 277 4.87 17.66 2.24
CA SER A 277 3.81 17.79 3.25
C SER A 277 3.28 19.22 3.24
N GLU A 278 1.95 19.37 3.33
CA GLU A 278 1.33 20.66 3.57
C GLU A 278 1.19 20.88 5.08
N GLU A 279 1.56 22.07 5.55
CA GLU A 279 1.27 22.45 6.92
C GLU A 279 -0.26 22.47 7.15
N PRO A 280 -0.76 22.05 8.31
CA PRO A 280 -2.17 22.21 8.63
C PRO A 280 -2.53 23.70 8.55
N THR A 281 -3.42 24.07 7.65
CA THR A 281 -3.99 25.42 7.67
C THR A 281 -4.75 25.55 9.00
N LEU A 282 -4.25 26.37 9.91
CA LEU A 282 -4.97 26.78 11.11
C LEU A 282 -6.18 27.60 10.64
N LEU A 283 -7.39 27.03 10.74
CA LEU A 283 -8.65 27.72 10.58
C LEU A 283 -8.95 28.51 11.85
#